data_f70506648f3f5aa9933ce903bbcacd04
#
_entry.id   f70506648f3f5aa9933ce903bbcacd04
#
_cell.length_a   1.000
_cell.length_b   1.000
_cell.length_c   1.000
_cell.angle_alpha   90.00
_cell.angle_beta   90.00
_cell.angle_gamma   90.00
#
_symmetry.space_group_name_H-M   'P 1'
#
loop_
_entity.id
_entity.type
_entity.pdbx_description
1 polymer ?
#
loop_
_entity_poly.entity_id
_entity_poly.type
_entity_poly.pdbx_seq_one_letter_code
_entity_poly.pdbx_strand_id
1 'polypeptide(L)'
;IALAVAFATPAFAEDAVCYNCPPQWADWASMLKAIDKEIDIQMPHDNKNSGQTLSQLLAEKDNPVADVAYYGVTTGIKAGNEGVATAYKPTGFDDIPDGLKDPDGKWFAIHYGTLGFFVNVDALGGAEVPQCFADLTKSEYRGMVGYLDPSSAFVGYAGAVAVNMAFGGDLDNFDPAIKYFNDLGKNSPIVPKQTSYARVVSGE
;
A
#
# COMPACT_ATOMS: atom_id res chain seq x y z
N ILE A 1 -23.11 37.07 46.17
CA ILE A 1 -22.23 35.92 45.89
C ILE A 1 -22.63 35.37 44.55
N ALA A 2 -21.86 35.67 43.50
CA ALA A 2 -22.07 35.13 42.16
C ALA A 2 -21.33 33.80 42.05
N LEU A 3 -22.05 32.71 41.81
CA LEU A 3 -21.50 31.37 41.56
C LEU A 3 -21.11 31.30 40.09
N ALA A 4 -19.81 31.33 39.78
CA ALA A 4 -19.31 31.07 38.44
C ALA A 4 -19.33 29.55 38.22
N VAL A 5 -20.25 29.05 37.37
CA VAL A 5 -20.23 27.68 36.88
C VAL A 5 -19.24 27.65 35.75
N ALA A 6 -18.07 27.06 35.99
CA ALA A 6 -17.12 26.71 34.93
C ALA A 6 -17.67 25.51 34.16
N PHE A 7 -18.12 25.69 32.93
CA PHE A 7 -18.37 24.60 31.99
C PHE A 7 -16.99 24.06 31.55
N ALA A 8 -16.61 22.89 32.07
CA ALA A 8 -15.53 22.13 31.49
C ALA A 8 -16.02 21.66 30.09
N THR A 9 -15.46 22.23 29.04
CA THR A 9 -15.60 21.66 27.70
C THR A 9 -14.98 20.27 27.72
N PRO A 10 -15.66 19.21 27.26
CA PRO A 10 -15.01 17.93 27.10
C PRO A 10 -13.80 18.16 26.16
N ALA A 11 -12.61 17.76 26.61
CA ALA A 11 -11.47 17.62 25.73
C ALA A 11 -11.80 16.43 24.81
N PHE A 12 -12.17 16.72 23.58
CA PHE A 12 -12.22 15.67 22.56
C PHE A 12 -10.76 15.28 22.29
N ALA A 13 -10.52 13.97 22.21
CA ALA A 13 -9.26 13.47 21.66
C ALA A 13 -9.05 14.14 20.30
N GLU A 14 -7.84 14.62 20.04
CA GLU A 14 -7.51 15.28 18.78
C GLU A 14 -7.44 14.17 17.71
N ASP A 15 -8.37 14.18 16.75
CA ASP A 15 -8.39 13.19 15.69
C ASP A 15 -7.36 13.53 14.63
N ALA A 16 -6.51 12.55 14.26
CA ALA A 16 -5.58 12.67 13.14
C ALA A 16 -6.03 11.75 12.01
N VAL A 17 -6.42 12.31 10.87
CA VAL A 17 -6.96 11.56 9.73
C VAL A 17 -5.86 10.87 8.94
N CYS A 18 -5.93 9.54 8.82
CA CYS A 18 -5.02 8.74 8.01
C CYS A 18 -5.69 8.21 6.74
N TYR A 19 -5.16 8.58 5.58
CA TYR A 19 -5.58 7.98 4.32
C TYR A 19 -4.80 6.72 4.02
N ASN A 20 -5.54 5.63 3.74
CA ASN A 20 -5.01 4.31 3.41
C ASN A 20 -4.18 3.66 4.53
N CYS A 21 -4.69 3.70 5.77
CA CYS A 21 -4.12 2.99 6.92
C CYS A 21 -5.01 1.79 7.33
N PRO A 22 -5.24 0.80 6.46
CA PRO A 22 -6.22 -0.26 6.69
C PRO A 22 -5.71 -1.23 7.77
N PRO A 23 -6.55 -1.60 8.76
CA PRO A 23 -6.15 -2.48 9.87
C PRO A 23 -5.60 -3.85 9.46
N GLN A 24 -5.98 -4.35 8.29
CA GLN A 24 -5.58 -5.67 7.79
C GLN A 24 -4.26 -5.66 7.00
N TRP A 25 -3.61 -4.50 6.86
CA TRP A 25 -2.37 -4.34 6.11
C TRP A 25 -1.24 -3.83 7.01
N ALA A 26 -0.04 -4.45 6.91
CA ALA A 26 1.17 -4.02 7.62
C ALA A 26 0.98 -3.82 9.13
N ASP A 27 0.08 -4.61 9.75
CA ASP A 27 -0.27 -4.54 11.18
C ASP A 27 -0.76 -3.15 11.66
N TRP A 28 -1.41 -2.41 10.77
CA TRP A 28 -2.02 -1.13 11.15
C TRP A 28 -3.00 -1.27 12.32
N ALA A 29 -3.64 -2.44 12.49
CA ALA A 29 -4.53 -2.69 13.61
C ALA A 29 -3.83 -2.53 14.97
N SER A 30 -2.61 -3.04 15.11
CA SER A 30 -1.81 -2.88 16.33
C SER A 30 -1.24 -1.47 16.46
N MET A 31 -0.82 -0.86 15.35
CA MET A 31 -0.32 0.52 15.35
C MET A 31 -1.39 1.52 15.76
N LEU A 32 -2.61 1.44 15.22
CA LEU A 32 -3.72 2.32 15.58
C LEU A 32 -4.09 2.18 17.08
N LYS A 33 -4.09 0.95 17.62
CA LYS A 33 -4.32 0.72 19.06
C LYS A 33 -3.21 1.31 19.94
N ALA A 34 -1.97 1.23 19.47
CA ALA A 34 -0.83 1.81 20.21
C ALA A 34 -0.90 3.34 20.22
N ILE A 35 -1.24 3.96 19.09
CA ILE A 35 -1.44 5.41 18.97
C ILE A 35 -2.52 5.89 19.95
N ASP A 36 -3.69 5.27 19.90
CA ASP A 36 -4.81 5.57 20.81
C ASP A 36 -4.37 5.45 22.29
N LYS A 37 -3.73 4.33 22.64
CA LYS A 37 -3.32 4.05 24.02
C LYS A 37 -2.20 4.94 24.54
N GLU A 38 -1.19 5.25 23.71
CA GLU A 38 0.05 5.92 24.17
C GLU A 38 -0.03 7.45 24.09
N ILE A 39 -0.82 7.99 23.16
CA ILE A 39 -0.91 9.43 22.92
C ILE A 39 -2.34 9.98 22.84
N ASP A 40 -3.35 9.14 23.11
CA ASP A 40 -4.78 9.52 23.14
C ASP A 40 -5.25 10.22 21.85
N ILE A 41 -4.78 9.72 20.69
CA ILE A 41 -5.21 10.19 19.37
C ILE A 41 -6.06 9.12 18.71
N GLN A 42 -7.30 9.47 18.38
CA GLN A 42 -8.14 8.66 17.50
C GLN A 42 -7.72 8.93 16.05
N MET A 43 -7.46 7.86 15.28
CA MET A 43 -7.02 7.99 13.90
C MET A 43 -8.06 7.39 12.94
N PRO A 44 -9.06 8.16 12.49
CA PRO A 44 -9.94 7.75 11.41
C PRO A 44 -9.12 7.38 10.16
N HIS A 45 -9.49 6.27 9.56
CA HIS A 45 -8.76 5.70 8.43
C HIS A 45 -9.71 5.08 7.42
N ASP A 46 -9.20 4.83 6.23
CA ASP A 46 -9.94 4.21 5.14
C ASP A 46 -9.12 3.14 4.40
N ASN A 47 -9.80 2.41 3.54
CA ASN A 47 -9.20 1.40 2.68
C ASN A 47 -9.12 1.94 1.25
N LYS A 48 -7.95 2.44 0.88
CA LYS A 48 -7.63 2.90 -0.47
C LYS A 48 -6.44 2.09 -1.03
N ASN A 49 -6.12 2.30 -2.27
CA ASN A 49 -4.81 1.99 -2.81
C ASN A 49 -3.99 3.27 -3.00
N SER A 50 -2.71 3.14 -3.32
CA SER A 50 -1.80 4.30 -3.45
C SER A 50 -2.28 5.33 -4.48
N GLY A 51 -2.84 4.88 -5.61
CA GLY A 51 -3.36 5.76 -6.65
C GLY A 51 -4.60 6.54 -6.20
N GLN A 52 -5.53 5.88 -5.52
CA GLN A 52 -6.72 6.51 -4.95
C GLN A 52 -6.34 7.55 -3.88
N THR A 53 -5.37 7.21 -3.03
CA THR A 53 -4.83 8.13 -2.01
C THR A 53 -4.28 9.39 -2.65
N LEU A 54 -3.40 9.25 -3.65
CA LEU A 54 -2.84 10.41 -4.35
C LEU A 54 -3.92 11.26 -5.03
N SER A 55 -4.88 10.61 -5.70
CA SER A 55 -5.97 11.32 -6.38
C SER A 55 -6.79 12.16 -5.39
N GLN A 56 -7.05 11.63 -4.20
CA GLN A 56 -7.79 12.37 -3.18
C GLN A 56 -6.96 13.52 -2.59
N LEU A 57 -5.68 13.29 -2.26
CA LEU A 57 -4.79 14.37 -1.80
C LEU A 57 -4.69 15.52 -2.80
N LEU A 58 -4.65 15.21 -4.11
CA LEU A 58 -4.65 16.23 -5.17
C LEU A 58 -5.98 16.99 -5.23
N ALA A 59 -7.11 16.31 -5.07
CA ALA A 59 -8.43 16.94 -5.08
C ALA A 59 -8.64 17.86 -3.87
N GLU A 60 -8.00 17.56 -2.74
CA GLU A 60 -8.10 18.29 -1.48
C GLU A 60 -6.95 19.27 -1.26
N LYS A 61 -6.07 19.49 -2.26
CA LYS A 61 -4.85 20.29 -2.14
C LYS A 61 -5.08 21.69 -1.56
N ASP A 62 -6.15 22.35 -1.95
CA ASP A 62 -6.49 23.69 -1.50
C ASP A 62 -7.23 23.72 -0.16
N ASN A 63 -7.70 22.57 0.31
CA ASN A 63 -8.38 22.39 1.60
C ASN A 63 -8.04 20.99 2.17
N PRO A 64 -6.81 20.75 2.66
CA PRO A 64 -6.34 19.46 3.12
C PRO A 64 -7.19 18.89 4.25
N VAL A 65 -7.47 17.59 4.19
CA VAL A 65 -8.24 16.84 5.20
C VAL A 65 -7.35 15.82 5.91
N ALA A 66 -6.46 15.14 5.17
CA ALA A 66 -5.59 14.13 5.77
C ALA A 66 -4.38 14.76 6.47
N ASP A 67 -4.07 14.27 7.67
CA ASP A 67 -2.83 14.59 8.39
C ASP A 67 -1.71 13.64 8.00
N VAL A 68 -2.06 12.38 7.73
CA VAL A 68 -1.12 11.31 7.34
C VAL A 68 -1.67 10.55 6.15
N ALA A 69 -0.79 10.14 5.25
CA ALA A 69 -1.15 9.26 4.14
C ALA A 69 -0.13 8.13 4.00
N TYR A 70 -0.63 6.89 3.89
CA TYR A 70 0.17 5.70 3.67
C TYR A 70 0.07 5.24 2.22
N TYR A 71 1.20 5.09 1.56
CA TYR A 71 1.27 4.68 0.15
C TYR A 71 2.64 4.12 -0.22
N GLY A 72 2.76 3.54 -1.40
CA GLY A 72 4.05 3.08 -1.91
C GLY A 72 4.98 4.23 -2.28
N VAL A 73 6.28 3.98 -2.25
CA VAL A 73 7.34 5.00 -2.44
C VAL A 73 7.19 5.82 -3.72
N THR A 74 6.80 5.21 -4.84
CA THR A 74 6.58 5.95 -6.11
C THR A 74 5.46 6.98 -6.00
N THR A 75 4.44 6.69 -5.21
CA THR A 75 3.35 7.63 -4.90
C THR A 75 3.84 8.73 -3.97
N GLY A 76 4.69 8.41 -2.97
CA GLY A 76 5.33 9.39 -2.10
C GLY A 76 6.16 10.40 -2.87
N ILE A 77 6.97 9.95 -3.84
CA ILE A 77 7.73 10.81 -4.75
C ILE A 77 6.79 11.74 -5.52
N LYS A 78 5.70 11.22 -6.08
CA LYS A 78 4.70 12.03 -6.80
C LYS A 78 4.02 13.04 -5.88
N ALA A 79 3.58 12.64 -4.69
CA ALA A 79 2.94 13.52 -3.72
C ALA A 79 3.86 14.69 -3.31
N GLY A 80 5.15 14.41 -3.10
CA GLY A 80 6.16 15.43 -2.85
C GLY A 80 6.34 16.41 -4.02
N ASN A 81 6.40 15.91 -5.25
CA ASN A 81 6.56 16.72 -6.47
C ASN A 81 5.31 17.58 -6.77
N GLU A 82 4.13 17.03 -6.53
CA GLU A 82 2.85 17.72 -6.71
C GLU A 82 2.54 18.74 -5.60
N GLY A 83 3.35 18.75 -4.51
CA GLY A 83 3.20 19.69 -3.41
C GLY A 83 1.95 19.43 -2.56
N VAL A 84 1.57 18.17 -2.39
CA VAL A 84 0.50 17.72 -1.47
C VAL A 84 1.06 17.04 -0.21
N ALA A 85 2.38 16.99 -0.06
CA ALA A 85 3.07 16.51 1.12
C ALA A 85 3.89 17.64 1.75
N THR A 86 3.70 17.89 3.04
CA THR A 86 4.49 18.84 3.82
C THR A 86 5.77 18.16 4.31
N ALA A 87 6.87 18.90 4.29
CA ALA A 87 8.15 18.42 4.81
C ALA A 87 8.07 18.20 6.33
N TYR A 88 8.37 16.99 6.78
CA TYR A 88 8.42 16.61 8.19
C TYR A 88 9.48 15.54 8.43
N LYS A 89 10.32 15.74 9.42
CA LYS A 89 11.37 14.80 9.82
C LYS A 89 11.12 14.34 11.26
N PRO A 90 10.51 13.16 11.45
CA PRO A 90 10.27 12.64 12.80
C PRO A 90 11.58 12.23 13.50
N THR A 91 11.50 11.97 14.80
CA THR A 91 12.62 11.35 15.54
C THR A 91 13.02 10.03 14.85
N GLY A 92 14.32 9.83 14.64
CA GLY A 92 14.84 8.66 13.91
C GLY A 92 14.83 8.78 12.38
N PHE A 93 14.41 9.92 11.83
CA PHE A 93 14.42 10.15 10.37
C PHE A 93 15.81 9.93 9.76
N ASP A 94 16.87 10.35 10.42
CA ASP A 94 18.24 10.23 9.92
C ASP A 94 18.72 8.77 9.86
N ASP A 95 18.15 7.90 10.68
CA ASP A 95 18.47 6.46 10.70
C ASP A 95 17.84 5.70 9.50
N ILE A 96 16.88 6.30 8.79
CA ILE A 96 16.29 5.70 7.59
C ILE A 96 17.32 5.78 6.45
N PRO A 97 17.58 4.68 5.72
CA PRO A 97 18.49 4.68 4.57
C PRO A 97 18.11 5.72 3.51
N ASP A 98 19.10 6.38 2.88
CA ASP A 98 18.89 7.47 1.93
C ASP A 98 17.95 7.11 0.76
N GLY A 99 18.00 5.88 0.27
CA GLY A 99 17.10 5.42 -0.80
C GLY A 99 15.64 5.20 -0.37
N LEU A 100 15.35 5.32 0.94
CA LEU A 100 14.04 5.05 1.54
C LEU A 100 13.41 6.30 2.19
N LYS A 101 13.94 7.48 1.90
CA LYS A 101 13.39 8.77 2.36
C LYS A 101 13.65 9.88 1.35
N ASP A 102 12.81 10.89 1.38
CA ASP A 102 13.08 12.15 0.69
C ASP A 102 14.02 13.02 1.56
N PRO A 103 15.11 13.57 1.02
CA PRO A 103 16.05 14.38 1.81
C PRO A 103 15.41 15.57 2.53
N ASP A 104 14.37 16.14 1.91
CA ASP A 104 13.61 17.27 2.47
C ASP A 104 12.52 16.83 3.46
N GLY A 105 12.27 15.50 3.60
CA GLY A 105 11.28 14.96 4.53
C GLY A 105 9.84 14.97 4.03
N LYS A 106 9.61 15.05 2.70
CA LYS A 106 8.25 15.01 2.14
C LYS A 106 7.63 13.63 2.16
N TRP A 107 8.45 12.59 2.24
CA TRP A 107 8.04 11.21 2.44
C TRP A 107 9.19 10.40 3.08
N PHE A 108 8.86 9.33 3.74
CA PHE A 108 9.81 8.34 4.27
C PHE A 108 9.16 6.98 4.40
N ALA A 109 9.97 5.91 4.29
CA ALA A 109 9.50 4.55 4.47
C ALA A 109 9.41 4.20 5.95
N ILE A 110 8.30 3.62 6.38
CA ILE A 110 8.12 3.07 7.73
C ILE A 110 8.37 1.57 7.76
N HIS A 111 8.35 0.90 6.61
CA HIS A 111 8.73 -0.50 6.44
C HIS A 111 9.06 -0.79 4.97
N TYR A 112 9.69 -1.92 4.74
CA TYR A 112 9.95 -2.49 3.42
C TYR A 112 9.81 -4.01 3.47
N GLY A 113 9.73 -4.65 2.31
CA GLY A 113 9.56 -6.09 2.22
C GLY A 113 10.04 -6.66 0.90
N THR A 114 9.96 -7.98 0.79
CA THR A 114 10.28 -8.72 -0.44
C THR A 114 8.98 -9.20 -1.08
N LEU A 115 8.90 -9.09 -2.41
CA LEU A 115 7.82 -9.70 -3.18
C LEU A 115 8.03 -11.22 -3.28
N GLY A 116 6.95 -11.96 -3.10
CA GLY A 116 6.95 -13.40 -3.21
C GLY A 116 5.59 -13.93 -3.62
N PHE A 117 5.48 -15.23 -3.80
CA PHE A 117 4.21 -15.92 -4.01
C PHE A 117 3.61 -16.30 -2.67
N PHE A 118 2.35 -15.93 -2.49
CA PHE A 118 1.52 -16.44 -1.40
C PHE A 118 0.63 -17.54 -1.97
N VAL A 119 0.85 -18.76 -1.55
CA VAL A 119 0.22 -19.96 -2.15
C VAL A 119 -0.60 -20.71 -1.11
N ASN A 120 -1.88 -20.98 -1.43
CA ASN A 120 -2.67 -21.95 -0.72
C ASN A 120 -2.41 -23.34 -1.32
N VAL A 121 -1.59 -24.13 -0.65
CA VAL A 121 -1.15 -25.45 -1.16
C VAL A 121 -2.29 -26.45 -1.22
N ASP A 122 -3.30 -26.33 -0.37
CA ASP A 122 -4.46 -27.22 -0.34
C ASP A 122 -5.41 -26.96 -1.51
N ALA A 123 -5.38 -25.74 -2.05
CA ALA A 123 -6.23 -25.31 -3.18
C ALA A 123 -5.60 -25.61 -4.57
N LEU A 124 -4.36 -26.09 -4.62
CA LEU A 124 -3.67 -26.35 -5.90
C LEU A 124 -4.26 -27.51 -6.72
N GLY A 125 -5.14 -28.34 -6.13
CA GLY A 125 -5.80 -29.40 -6.87
C GLY A 125 -4.87 -30.47 -7.48
N GLY A 126 -3.65 -30.61 -6.93
CA GLY A 126 -2.62 -31.53 -7.40
C GLY A 126 -1.58 -30.88 -8.33
N ALA A 127 -1.69 -29.58 -8.63
CA ALA A 127 -0.62 -28.83 -9.31
C ALA A 127 0.56 -28.63 -8.35
N GLU A 128 1.76 -28.52 -8.90
CA GLU A 128 2.97 -28.22 -8.11
C GLU A 128 2.94 -26.78 -7.58
N VAL A 129 3.68 -26.52 -6.49
CA VAL A 129 3.87 -25.13 -6.01
C VAL A 129 4.71 -24.34 -7.02
N PRO A 130 4.23 -23.21 -7.55
CA PRO A 130 4.96 -22.44 -8.54
C PRO A 130 6.28 -21.91 -7.96
N GLN A 131 7.38 -22.02 -8.69
CA GLN A 131 8.72 -21.64 -8.26
C GLN A 131 9.18 -20.32 -8.90
N CYS A 132 8.57 -19.90 -10.00
CA CYS A 132 8.93 -18.69 -10.73
C CYS A 132 7.72 -18.09 -11.44
N PHE A 133 7.85 -16.85 -11.92
CA PHE A 133 6.78 -16.18 -12.65
C PHE A 133 6.33 -16.94 -13.91
N ALA A 134 7.25 -17.63 -14.61
CA ALA A 134 6.91 -18.40 -15.78
C ALA A 134 5.93 -19.54 -15.49
N ASP A 135 6.00 -20.15 -14.32
CA ASP A 135 5.07 -21.22 -13.94
C ASP A 135 3.63 -20.73 -13.90
N LEU A 136 3.39 -19.51 -13.45
CA LEU A 136 2.04 -18.94 -13.30
C LEU A 136 1.28 -18.81 -14.64
N THR A 137 1.99 -18.86 -15.77
CA THR A 137 1.37 -18.84 -17.11
C THR A 137 0.94 -20.22 -17.63
N LYS A 138 1.28 -21.29 -16.92
CA LYS A 138 0.89 -22.64 -17.27
C LYS A 138 -0.62 -22.84 -17.06
N SER A 139 -1.24 -23.67 -17.89
CA SER A 139 -2.69 -23.90 -17.90
C SER A 139 -3.24 -24.51 -16.61
N GLU A 140 -2.39 -25.20 -15.84
CA GLU A 140 -2.75 -25.81 -14.56
C GLU A 140 -3.09 -24.78 -13.47
N TYR A 141 -2.62 -23.52 -13.61
CA TYR A 141 -2.94 -22.42 -12.69
C TYR A 141 -4.07 -21.50 -13.22
N ARG A 142 -4.83 -21.96 -14.21
CA ARG A 142 -5.94 -21.18 -14.78
C ARG A 142 -6.96 -20.81 -13.70
N GLY A 143 -7.23 -19.51 -13.56
CA GLY A 143 -8.18 -18.98 -12.57
C GLY A 143 -7.65 -18.94 -11.13
N MET A 144 -6.41 -19.40 -10.88
CA MET A 144 -5.82 -19.49 -9.54
C MET A 144 -4.84 -18.37 -9.23
N VAL A 145 -4.45 -17.57 -10.24
CA VAL A 145 -3.44 -16.51 -10.05
C VAL A 145 -4.11 -15.18 -9.78
N GLY A 146 -3.76 -14.54 -8.67
CA GLY A 146 -4.18 -13.19 -8.34
C GLY A 146 -2.98 -12.24 -8.26
N TYR A 147 -3.16 -11.00 -8.74
CA TYR A 147 -2.21 -9.91 -8.55
C TYR A 147 -2.95 -8.57 -8.51
N LEU A 148 -2.40 -7.57 -7.82
CA LEU A 148 -3.02 -6.25 -7.77
C LEU A 148 -2.82 -5.49 -9.08
N ASP A 149 -3.82 -4.67 -9.43
CA ASP A 149 -3.77 -3.82 -10.62
C ASP A 149 -2.54 -2.89 -10.60
N PRO A 150 -1.57 -3.08 -11.53
CA PRO A 150 -0.34 -2.28 -11.58
C PRO A 150 -0.58 -0.78 -11.84
N SER A 151 -1.71 -0.42 -12.43
CA SER A 151 -2.03 0.97 -12.76
C SER A 151 -2.49 1.79 -11.55
N SER A 152 -2.93 1.13 -10.48
CA SER A 152 -3.53 1.80 -9.33
C SER A 152 -2.93 1.42 -7.98
N ALA A 153 -2.41 0.20 -7.84
CA ALA A 153 -1.85 -0.31 -6.60
C ALA A 153 -0.32 -0.39 -6.65
N PHE A 154 0.37 0.18 -5.65
CA PHE A 154 1.84 0.15 -5.61
C PHE A 154 2.40 -1.28 -5.63
N VAL A 155 1.82 -2.22 -4.87
CA VAL A 155 2.29 -3.62 -4.86
C VAL A 155 2.09 -4.27 -6.23
N GLY A 156 1.02 -3.95 -6.94
CA GLY A 156 0.82 -4.38 -8.33
C GLY A 156 1.89 -3.84 -9.27
N TYR A 157 2.20 -2.54 -9.16
CA TYR A 157 3.29 -1.92 -9.92
C TYR A 157 4.66 -2.55 -9.60
N ALA A 158 4.97 -2.75 -8.32
CA ALA A 158 6.21 -3.40 -7.89
C ALA A 158 6.30 -4.85 -8.41
N GLY A 159 5.16 -5.58 -8.43
CA GLY A 159 5.05 -6.89 -9.06
C GLY A 159 5.35 -6.85 -10.56
N ALA A 160 4.82 -5.85 -11.27
CA ALA A 160 5.11 -5.69 -12.70
C ALA A 160 6.59 -5.38 -12.97
N VAL A 161 7.23 -4.55 -12.12
CA VAL A 161 8.68 -4.31 -12.20
C VAL A 161 9.47 -5.60 -11.95
N ALA A 162 9.10 -6.38 -10.93
CA ALA A 162 9.78 -7.64 -10.61
C ALA A 162 9.66 -8.66 -11.77
N VAL A 163 8.48 -8.80 -12.36
CA VAL A 163 8.25 -9.61 -13.56
C VAL A 163 9.13 -9.11 -14.71
N ASN A 164 9.13 -7.81 -14.98
CA ASN A 164 9.90 -7.22 -16.07
C ASN A 164 11.38 -7.56 -15.96
N MET A 165 11.96 -7.35 -14.78
CA MET A 165 13.37 -7.66 -14.51
C MET A 165 13.65 -9.17 -14.60
N ALA A 166 12.74 -10.02 -14.13
CA ALA A 166 12.89 -11.48 -14.21
C ALA A 166 12.91 -12.00 -15.67
N PHE A 167 12.28 -11.28 -16.60
CA PHE A 167 12.28 -11.61 -18.01
C PHE A 167 13.24 -10.76 -18.86
N GLY A 168 14.19 -10.07 -18.24
CA GLY A 168 15.27 -9.34 -18.90
C GLY A 168 14.94 -7.93 -19.35
N GLY A 169 13.84 -7.35 -18.85
CA GLY A 169 13.53 -5.93 -19.02
C GLY A 169 14.29 -5.07 -18.01
N ASP A 170 14.11 -3.77 -18.14
CA ASP A 170 14.63 -2.74 -17.23
C ASP A 170 13.60 -1.62 -17.02
N LEU A 171 13.98 -0.51 -16.38
CA LEU A 171 13.06 0.60 -16.08
C LEU A 171 12.68 1.42 -17.32
N ASP A 172 13.41 1.31 -18.42
CA ASP A 172 13.16 2.01 -19.67
C ASP A 172 12.45 1.11 -20.70
N ASN A 173 12.49 -0.23 -20.51
CA ASN A 173 11.87 -1.21 -21.40
C ASN A 173 11.00 -2.20 -20.60
N PHE A 174 9.68 -2.04 -20.72
CA PHE A 174 8.67 -2.90 -20.08
C PHE A 174 8.03 -3.93 -21.04
N ASP A 175 8.53 -4.10 -22.24
CA ASP A 175 8.00 -5.08 -23.21
C ASP A 175 7.95 -6.51 -22.63
N PRO A 176 8.97 -7.00 -21.88
CA PRO A 176 8.92 -8.32 -21.27
C PRO A 176 7.75 -8.49 -20.28
N ALA A 177 7.47 -7.50 -19.43
CA ALA A 177 6.33 -7.55 -18.52
C ALA A 177 5.00 -7.50 -19.28
N ILE A 178 4.88 -6.64 -20.29
CA ILE A 178 3.67 -6.55 -21.12
C ILE A 178 3.38 -7.90 -21.78
N LYS A 179 4.40 -8.54 -22.34
CA LYS A 179 4.26 -9.87 -22.93
C LYS A 179 3.81 -10.89 -21.86
N TYR A 180 4.45 -10.90 -20.70
CA TYR A 180 4.11 -11.82 -19.61
C TYR A 180 2.65 -11.66 -19.17
N PHE A 181 2.17 -10.44 -18.91
CA PHE A 181 0.79 -10.20 -18.49
C PHE A 181 -0.22 -10.50 -19.58
N ASN A 182 0.12 -10.33 -20.86
CA ASN A 182 -0.70 -10.80 -21.98
C ASN A 182 -0.81 -12.32 -22.00
N ASP A 183 0.27 -13.04 -21.73
CA ASP A 183 0.26 -14.51 -21.64
C ASP A 183 -0.50 -14.98 -20.40
N LEU A 184 -0.27 -14.36 -19.23
CA LEU A 184 -1.00 -14.65 -18.00
C LEU A 184 -2.51 -14.37 -18.16
N GLY A 185 -2.88 -13.34 -18.92
CA GLY A 185 -4.27 -13.01 -19.22
C GLY A 185 -5.07 -14.17 -19.82
N LYS A 186 -4.42 -15.08 -20.54
CA LYS A 186 -5.02 -16.30 -21.10
C LYS A 186 -5.44 -17.30 -20.01
N ASN A 187 -4.86 -17.18 -18.81
CA ASN A 187 -5.18 -17.99 -17.63
C ASN A 187 -6.28 -17.40 -16.75
N SER A 188 -6.97 -16.35 -17.21
CA SER A 188 -8.06 -15.70 -16.47
C SER A 188 -7.67 -15.30 -15.04
N PRO A 189 -6.62 -14.50 -14.86
CA PRO A 189 -6.17 -14.09 -13.53
C PRO A 189 -7.20 -13.20 -12.83
N ILE A 190 -7.15 -13.15 -11.51
CA ILE A 190 -7.95 -12.29 -10.66
C ILE A 190 -7.16 -11.00 -10.40
N VAL A 191 -7.70 -9.85 -10.80
CA VAL A 191 -7.00 -8.55 -10.70
C VAL A 191 -7.80 -7.57 -9.82
N PRO A 192 -7.74 -7.71 -8.49
CA PRO A 192 -8.40 -6.79 -7.58
C PRO A 192 -7.65 -5.45 -7.50
N LYS A 193 -8.37 -4.39 -7.13
CA LYS A 193 -7.80 -3.06 -6.93
C LYS A 193 -7.18 -2.87 -5.53
N GLN A 194 -7.52 -3.75 -4.60
CA GLN A 194 -7.05 -3.72 -3.21
C GLN A 194 -6.62 -5.11 -2.78
N THR A 195 -5.78 -5.18 -1.74
CA THR A 195 -5.29 -6.44 -1.16
C THR A 195 -6.44 -7.37 -0.80
N SER A 196 -6.33 -8.61 -1.26
CA SER A 196 -7.35 -9.64 -1.06
C SER A 196 -6.72 -11.00 -0.69
N TYR A 197 -5.75 -10.98 0.24
CA TYR A 197 -5.10 -12.21 0.72
C TYR A 197 -6.10 -13.22 1.30
N ALA A 198 -7.23 -12.75 1.82
CA ALA A 198 -8.30 -13.59 2.32
C ALA A 198 -8.83 -14.57 1.24
N ARG A 199 -8.83 -14.17 -0.03
CA ARG A 199 -9.23 -15.03 -1.14
C ARG A 199 -8.24 -16.18 -1.37
N VAL A 200 -6.95 -15.95 -1.14
CA VAL A 200 -5.95 -17.02 -1.18
C VAL A 200 -6.15 -17.98 -0.01
N VAL A 201 -6.41 -17.45 1.19
CA VAL A 201 -6.67 -18.27 2.38
C VAL A 201 -7.93 -19.11 2.21
N SER A 202 -9.00 -18.57 1.59
CA SER A 202 -10.24 -19.32 1.31
C SER A 202 -10.12 -20.32 0.16
N GLY A 203 -9.04 -20.29 -0.61
CA GLY A 203 -8.83 -21.19 -1.76
C GLY A 203 -9.49 -20.73 -3.05
N GLU A 204 -9.87 -19.44 -3.15
CA GLU A 204 -10.38 -18.88 -4.40
C GLU A 204 -9.23 -18.64 -5.40
#